data_117c9057f489b5963cf87326806f46f5
#
_entry.id   117c9057f489b5963cf87326806f46f5
#
_cell.length_a   1.000
_cell.length_b   1.000
_cell.length_c   1.000
_cell.angle_alpha   90.00
_cell.angle_beta   90.00
_cell.angle_gamma   90.00
#
_symmetry.space_group_name_H-M   'P 1'
#
loop_
_entity.id
_entity.type
_entity.pdbx_description
1 polymer ?
#
loop_
_entity_poly.entity_id
_entity_poly.type
_entity_poly.pdbx_seq_one_letter_code
_entity_poly.pdbx_strand_id
1 'polypeptide(L)'
;ATTQSLIPLRQCDWVFECLEANQSEDPYIRHAAVMALASIADIPRLTGAHQAPNIRVRMAAALALRRLGRPEVAAYLQDPHPQVIVEAARAIHDLPIEAAQGQLAQLVENPNLPEPVLLRAVNAQFRLGQSENAAYLISLAQQKSASETVRIRALKALKDWSKPPARDAITGLARTLPNRDPRTAAVPLKLVLGDMLRKSPEPIVDACLQAMLSLDLREEETMLLDLL
;
A
#
# COMPACT_ATOMS: atom_id res chain seq x y z
N ALA A 1 -5.31 -39.76 18.69
CA ALA A 1 -5.56 -38.31 18.58
C ALA A 1 -4.61 -37.60 17.60
N THR A 2 -3.85 -38.32 16.76
CA THR A 2 -2.76 -37.73 15.95
C THR A 2 -2.96 -37.78 14.43
N THR A 3 -4.02 -38.43 13.95
CA THR A 3 -4.26 -38.61 12.50
C THR A 3 -5.05 -37.47 11.84
N GLN A 4 -5.81 -36.69 12.59
CA GLN A 4 -6.66 -35.64 12.04
C GLN A 4 -5.91 -34.32 11.69
N SER A 5 -4.71 -34.10 12.27
CA SER A 5 -3.91 -32.86 12.02
C SER A 5 -2.96 -32.97 10.82
N LEU A 6 -2.71 -34.16 10.31
CA LEU A 6 -1.75 -34.39 9.20
C LEU A 6 -2.39 -34.29 7.79
N ILE A 7 -3.70 -34.47 7.68
CA ILE A 7 -4.40 -34.46 6.39
C ILE A 7 -4.40 -33.07 5.74
N PRO A 8 -4.69 -31.95 6.43
CA PRO A 8 -4.64 -30.62 5.84
C PRO A 8 -3.24 -30.22 5.35
N LEU A 9 -2.19 -30.54 6.10
CA LEU A 9 -0.79 -30.24 5.75
C LEU A 9 -0.39 -30.91 4.44
N ARG A 10 -0.77 -32.19 4.23
CA ARG A 10 -0.49 -32.91 2.99
C ARG A 10 -1.25 -32.34 1.79
N GLN A 11 -2.46 -31.83 1.99
CA GLN A 11 -3.26 -31.26 0.89
C GLN A 11 -2.64 -29.97 0.35
N CYS A 12 -2.17 -29.07 1.19
CA CYS A 12 -1.42 -27.87 0.76
C CYS A 12 -0.13 -28.25 0.01
N ASP A 13 0.62 -29.24 0.52
CA ASP A 13 1.89 -29.66 -0.06
C ASP A 13 1.69 -30.19 -1.49
N TRP A 14 0.67 -30.99 -1.75
CA TRP A 14 0.33 -31.45 -3.11
C TRP A 14 0.01 -30.30 -4.06
N VAL A 15 -0.71 -29.28 -3.58
CA VAL A 15 -0.99 -28.09 -4.40
C VAL A 15 0.29 -27.32 -4.69
N PHE A 16 1.19 -27.21 -3.71
CA PHE A 16 2.49 -26.56 -3.91
C PHE A 16 3.36 -27.33 -4.91
N GLU A 17 3.43 -28.66 -4.82
CA GLU A 17 4.11 -29.52 -5.80
C GLU A 17 3.57 -29.31 -7.22
N CYS A 18 2.25 -29.24 -7.39
CA CYS A 18 1.62 -28.94 -8.68
C CYS A 18 2.03 -27.57 -9.23
N LEU A 19 2.13 -26.55 -8.36
CA LEU A 19 2.57 -25.20 -8.74
C LEU A 19 4.05 -25.18 -9.13
N GLU A 20 4.90 -25.94 -8.45
CA GLU A 20 6.32 -26.08 -8.78
C GLU A 20 6.51 -26.77 -10.13
N ALA A 21 5.70 -27.78 -10.43
CA ALA A 21 5.71 -28.49 -11.71
C ALA A 21 5.16 -27.67 -12.88
N ASN A 22 4.38 -26.60 -12.60
CA ASN A 22 3.77 -25.73 -13.63
C ASN A 22 4.80 -24.78 -14.27
N GLN A 23 5.81 -25.32 -14.92
CA GLN A 23 6.88 -24.53 -15.55
C GLN A 23 6.40 -23.70 -16.75
N SER A 24 5.34 -24.12 -17.42
CA SER A 24 4.71 -23.40 -18.53
C SER A 24 3.91 -22.16 -18.08
N GLU A 25 3.78 -21.93 -16.77
CA GLU A 25 2.99 -20.84 -16.16
C GLU A 25 1.52 -20.83 -16.59
N ASP A 26 0.95 -22.03 -16.82
CA ASP A 26 -0.45 -22.18 -17.18
C ASP A 26 -1.36 -21.47 -16.17
N PRO A 27 -2.13 -20.46 -16.61
CA PRO A 27 -2.99 -19.68 -15.72
C PRO A 27 -4.14 -20.48 -15.12
N TYR A 28 -4.60 -21.53 -15.79
CA TYR A 28 -5.67 -22.40 -15.28
C TYR A 28 -5.18 -23.24 -14.10
N ILE A 29 -3.97 -23.79 -14.19
CA ILE A 29 -3.35 -24.53 -13.06
C ILE A 29 -3.15 -23.58 -11.88
N ARG A 30 -2.63 -22.38 -12.13
CA ARG A 30 -2.46 -21.36 -11.06
C ARG A 30 -3.82 -21.02 -10.43
N HIS A 31 -4.85 -20.76 -11.23
CA HIS A 31 -6.17 -20.43 -10.71
C HIS A 31 -6.76 -21.59 -9.88
N ALA A 32 -6.72 -22.81 -10.38
CA ALA A 32 -7.20 -24.00 -9.67
C ALA A 32 -6.46 -24.20 -8.34
N ALA A 33 -5.13 -24.01 -8.34
CA ALA A 33 -4.31 -24.08 -7.13
C ALA A 33 -4.72 -23.04 -6.08
N VAL A 34 -4.91 -21.77 -6.49
CA VAL A 34 -5.39 -20.70 -5.59
C VAL A 34 -6.75 -21.06 -4.98
N MET A 35 -7.67 -21.58 -5.79
CA MET A 35 -9.00 -22.01 -5.32
C MET A 35 -8.91 -23.17 -4.33
N ALA A 36 -8.08 -24.18 -4.62
CA ALA A 36 -7.83 -25.31 -3.73
C ALA A 36 -7.22 -24.85 -2.39
N LEU A 37 -6.17 -24.03 -2.44
CA LEU A 37 -5.53 -23.47 -1.23
C LEU A 37 -6.51 -22.64 -0.38
N ALA A 38 -7.35 -21.84 -1.01
CA ALA A 38 -8.39 -21.08 -0.30
C ALA A 38 -9.47 -22.00 0.30
N SER A 39 -9.80 -23.12 -0.35
CA SER A 39 -10.75 -24.09 0.19
C SER A 39 -10.19 -24.90 1.35
N ILE A 40 -8.89 -25.25 1.32
CA ILE A 40 -8.19 -25.92 2.42
C ILE A 40 -8.08 -24.98 3.63
N ALA A 41 -7.83 -23.70 3.39
CA ALA A 41 -7.78 -22.62 4.38
C ALA A 41 -6.79 -22.87 5.55
N ASP A 42 -5.68 -23.56 5.28
CA ASP A 42 -4.59 -23.74 6.27
C ASP A 42 -3.77 -22.45 6.37
N ILE A 43 -4.22 -21.50 7.22
CA ILE A 43 -3.62 -20.18 7.35
C ILE A 43 -2.14 -20.24 7.78
N PRO A 44 -1.74 -21.05 8.78
CA PRO A 44 -0.32 -21.19 9.13
C PRO A 44 0.55 -21.64 7.97
N ARG A 45 0.08 -22.62 7.17
CA ARG A 45 0.81 -23.12 6.01
C ARG A 45 0.89 -22.09 4.88
N LEU A 46 -0.22 -21.39 4.61
CA LEU A 46 -0.24 -20.30 3.63
C LEU A 46 0.67 -19.14 4.04
N THR A 47 0.67 -18.77 5.33
CA THR A 47 1.56 -17.74 5.84
C THR A 47 3.02 -18.16 5.71
N GLY A 48 3.38 -19.37 6.16
CA GLY A 48 4.75 -19.90 6.08
C GLY A 48 5.28 -20.03 4.66
N ALA A 49 4.39 -20.17 3.67
CA ALA A 49 4.77 -20.26 2.26
C ALA A 49 5.45 -18.98 1.70
N HIS A 50 5.46 -17.84 2.42
CA HIS A 50 6.23 -16.65 2.02
C HIS A 50 7.74 -16.94 1.94
N GLN A 51 8.23 -17.97 2.64
CA GLN A 51 9.63 -18.41 2.61
C GLN A 51 9.92 -19.47 1.54
N ALA A 52 8.90 -19.91 0.79
CA ALA A 52 9.11 -20.92 -0.25
C ALA A 52 10.07 -20.41 -1.34
N PRO A 53 11.01 -21.23 -1.83
CA PRO A 53 11.95 -20.81 -2.86
C PRO A 53 11.24 -20.49 -4.18
N ASN A 54 10.14 -21.20 -4.48
CA ASN A 54 9.40 -21.05 -5.72
C ASN A 54 8.41 -19.88 -5.67
N ILE A 55 8.57 -18.91 -6.56
CA ILE A 55 7.68 -17.74 -6.66
C ILE A 55 6.22 -18.12 -6.92
N ARG A 56 5.94 -19.22 -7.67
CA ARG A 56 4.57 -19.65 -7.99
C ARG A 56 3.83 -20.07 -6.72
N VAL A 57 4.54 -20.73 -5.80
CA VAL A 57 4.01 -21.11 -4.48
C VAL A 57 3.71 -19.84 -3.66
N ARG A 58 4.68 -18.91 -3.57
CA ARG A 58 4.49 -17.66 -2.83
C ARG A 58 3.33 -16.84 -3.37
N MET A 59 3.27 -16.69 -4.71
CA MET A 59 2.18 -15.96 -5.37
C MET A 59 0.81 -16.61 -5.11
N ALA A 60 0.70 -17.93 -5.25
CA ALA A 60 -0.58 -18.63 -5.05
C ALA A 60 -1.04 -18.56 -3.59
N ALA A 61 -0.12 -18.66 -2.64
CA ALA A 61 -0.44 -18.53 -1.21
C ALA A 61 -0.89 -17.10 -0.85
N ALA A 62 -0.23 -16.07 -1.37
CA ALA A 62 -0.66 -14.68 -1.21
C ALA A 62 -2.07 -14.44 -1.79
N LEU A 63 -2.36 -14.97 -2.98
CA LEU A 63 -3.68 -14.89 -3.60
C LEU A 63 -4.76 -15.68 -2.85
N ALA A 64 -4.40 -16.82 -2.24
CA ALA A 64 -5.32 -17.57 -1.40
C ALA A 64 -5.66 -16.81 -0.12
N LEU A 65 -4.66 -16.22 0.56
CA LEU A 65 -4.88 -15.33 1.73
C LEU A 65 -5.71 -14.11 1.37
N ARG A 66 -5.48 -13.50 0.20
CA ARG A 66 -6.33 -12.42 -0.34
C ARG A 66 -7.78 -12.88 -0.44
N ARG A 67 -8.04 -14.04 -1.05
CA ARG A 67 -9.38 -14.57 -1.24
C ARG A 67 -10.09 -14.84 0.09
N LEU A 68 -9.33 -15.24 1.11
CA LEU A 68 -9.81 -15.49 2.45
C LEU A 68 -9.92 -14.20 3.31
N GLY A 69 -9.51 -13.06 2.80
CA GLY A 69 -9.50 -11.79 3.52
C GLY A 69 -8.57 -11.79 4.75
N ARG A 70 -7.46 -12.53 4.69
CA ARG A 70 -6.59 -12.77 5.85
C ARG A 70 -5.48 -11.76 5.96
N PRO A 71 -5.29 -11.12 7.15
CA PRO A 71 -4.24 -10.13 7.37
C PRO A 71 -2.82 -10.71 7.26
N GLU A 72 -2.67 -12.02 7.40
CA GLU A 72 -1.40 -12.74 7.23
C GLU A 72 -0.79 -12.55 5.84
N VAL A 73 -1.55 -12.06 4.85
CA VAL A 73 -1.03 -11.67 3.54
C VAL A 73 0.03 -10.56 3.65
N ALA A 74 0.08 -9.82 4.74
CA ALA A 74 1.12 -8.82 5.01
C ALA A 74 2.54 -9.42 5.05
N ALA A 75 2.71 -10.72 5.35
CA ALA A 75 4.01 -11.39 5.27
C ALA A 75 4.64 -11.32 3.86
N TYR A 76 3.83 -11.16 2.82
CA TYR A 76 4.26 -11.06 1.42
C TYR A 76 4.61 -9.63 0.96
N LEU A 77 4.44 -8.62 1.79
CA LEU A 77 4.85 -7.24 1.50
C LEU A 77 6.37 -7.06 1.41
N GLN A 78 7.14 -8.03 1.92
CA GLN A 78 8.61 -8.05 1.90
C GLN A 78 9.17 -9.12 0.94
N ASP A 79 8.35 -9.63 0.03
CA ASP A 79 8.79 -10.66 -0.92
C ASP A 79 9.91 -10.12 -1.82
N PRO A 80 10.95 -10.94 -2.14
CA PRO A 80 12.00 -10.53 -3.05
C PRO A 80 11.50 -10.26 -4.48
N HIS A 81 10.31 -10.74 -4.85
CA HIS A 81 9.77 -10.57 -6.18
C HIS A 81 8.70 -9.46 -6.23
N PRO A 82 8.89 -8.42 -7.06
CA PRO A 82 8.00 -7.26 -7.09
C PRO A 82 6.52 -7.58 -7.34
N GLN A 83 6.23 -8.59 -8.18
CA GLN A 83 4.83 -8.97 -8.46
C GLN A 83 4.10 -9.52 -7.24
N VAL A 84 4.80 -10.26 -6.36
CA VAL A 84 4.20 -10.78 -5.12
C VAL A 84 3.87 -9.63 -4.17
N ILE A 85 4.77 -8.65 -4.05
CA ILE A 85 4.52 -7.43 -3.26
C ILE A 85 3.30 -6.68 -3.80
N VAL A 86 3.19 -6.54 -5.13
CA VAL A 86 2.04 -5.86 -5.78
C VAL A 86 0.73 -6.56 -5.43
N GLU A 87 0.68 -7.90 -5.50
CA GLU A 87 -0.56 -8.64 -5.17
C GLU A 87 -0.88 -8.60 -3.67
N ALA A 88 0.12 -8.64 -2.79
CA ALA A 88 -0.08 -8.45 -1.35
C ALA A 88 -0.62 -7.03 -1.04
N ALA A 89 -0.05 -6.00 -1.64
CA ALA A 89 -0.52 -4.62 -1.49
C ALA A 89 -1.97 -4.45 -2.02
N ARG A 90 -2.30 -5.05 -3.17
CA ARG A 90 -3.67 -5.11 -3.69
C ARG A 90 -4.63 -5.83 -2.75
N ALA A 91 -4.20 -6.96 -2.19
CA ALA A 91 -5.01 -7.71 -1.24
C ALA A 91 -5.41 -6.85 -0.04
N ILE A 92 -4.44 -6.18 0.57
CA ILE A 92 -4.65 -5.39 1.78
C ILE A 92 -5.48 -4.14 1.50
N HIS A 93 -5.16 -3.45 0.41
CA HIS A 93 -5.77 -2.16 0.10
C HIS A 93 -7.15 -2.29 -0.54
N ASP A 94 -7.27 -3.11 -1.62
CA ASP A 94 -8.45 -3.13 -2.47
C ASP A 94 -9.60 -3.96 -1.85
N LEU A 95 -9.28 -4.94 -0.98
CA LEU A 95 -10.26 -5.73 -0.20
C LEU A 95 -10.42 -5.25 1.25
N PRO A 96 -10.07 -4.05 1.58
CA PRO A 96 -9.77 -3.41 2.85
C PRO A 96 -9.55 -4.38 4.04
N ILE A 97 -8.38 -5.06 4.04
CA ILE A 97 -7.96 -5.87 5.20
C ILE A 97 -7.38 -4.90 6.24
N GLU A 98 -8.25 -4.31 7.07
CA GLU A 98 -7.90 -3.22 7.98
C GLU A 98 -6.75 -3.57 8.93
N ALA A 99 -6.70 -4.80 9.44
CA ALA A 99 -5.66 -5.25 10.36
C ALA A 99 -4.23 -5.23 9.75
N ALA A 100 -4.11 -5.20 8.42
CA ALA A 100 -2.84 -5.16 7.70
C ALA A 100 -2.51 -3.77 7.11
N GLN A 101 -3.40 -2.78 7.26
CA GLN A 101 -3.21 -1.44 6.68
C GLN A 101 -1.94 -0.75 7.20
N GLY A 102 -1.59 -0.95 8.47
CA GLY A 102 -0.37 -0.38 9.05
C GLY A 102 0.90 -0.85 8.36
N GLN A 103 1.02 -2.17 8.12
CA GLN A 103 2.18 -2.74 7.42
C GLN A 103 2.27 -2.25 5.96
N LEU A 104 1.14 -2.14 5.26
CA LEU A 104 1.11 -1.56 3.92
C LEU A 104 1.55 -0.10 3.94
N ALA A 105 1.05 0.70 4.89
CA ALA A 105 1.37 2.11 5.01
C ALA A 105 2.87 2.36 5.20
N GLN A 106 3.57 1.52 5.97
CA GLN A 106 5.02 1.64 6.19
C GLN A 106 5.86 1.53 4.91
N LEU A 107 5.33 0.93 3.84
CA LEU A 107 6.07 0.79 2.59
C LEU A 107 6.42 2.12 1.91
N VAL A 108 5.83 3.25 2.32
CA VAL A 108 6.22 4.59 1.84
C VAL A 108 7.68 4.95 2.19
N GLU A 109 8.29 4.27 3.15
CA GLU A 109 9.69 4.49 3.54
C GLU A 109 10.68 3.95 2.50
N ASN A 110 10.26 3.04 1.61
CA ASN A 110 11.09 2.52 0.52
C ASN A 110 10.58 3.01 -0.85
N PRO A 111 11.08 4.16 -1.34
CA PRO A 111 10.62 4.76 -2.61
C PRO A 111 11.00 3.97 -3.86
N ASN A 112 11.83 2.91 -3.74
CA ASN A 112 12.24 2.06 -4.85
C ASN A 112 11.26 0.91 -5.13
N LEU A 113 10.20 0.77 -4.34
CA LEU A 113 9.15 -0.21 -4.57
C LEU A 113 8.34 0.12 -5.84
N PRO A 114 7.68 -0.87 -6.46
CA PRO A 114 6.84 -0.64 -7.63
C PRO A 114 5.79 0.45 -7.37
N GLU A 115 5.60 1.36 -8.33
CA GLU A 115 4.65 2.46 -8.21
C GLU A 115 3.24 2.03 -7.77
N PRO A 116 2.66 0.91 -8.28
CA PRO A 116 1.35 0.45 -7.82
C PRO A 116 1.30 0.08 -6.32
N VAL A 117 2.43 -0.31 -5.73
CA VAL A 117 2.57 -0.56 -4.28
C VAL A 117 2.59 0.76 -3.53
N LEU A 118 3.45 1.70 -3.95
CA LEU A 118 3.61 3.00 -3.30
C LEU A 118 2.31 3.82 -3.33
N LEU A 119 1.57 3.81 -4.43
CA LEU A 119 0.27 4.48 -4.51
C LEU A 119 -0.73 3.94 -3.48
N ARG A 120 -0.73 2.62 -3.23
CA ARG A 120 -1.56 2.00 -2.19
C ARG A 120 -1.05 2.29 -0.79
N ALA A 121 0.26 2.29 -0.60
CA ALA A 121 0.88 2.66 0.67
C ALA A 121 0.58 4.12 1.05
N VAL A 122 0.66 5.06 0.10
CA VAL A 122 0.24 6.47 0.27
C VAL A 122 -1.23 6.53 0.70
N ASN A 123 -2.09 5.78 0.03
CA ASN A 123 -3.51 5.79 0.37
C ASN A 123 -3.79 5.08 1.70
N ALA A 124 -2.99 4.09 2.09
CA ALA A 124 -3.06 3.47 3.42
C ALA A 124 -2.67 4.47 4.52
N GLN A 125 -1.60 5.26 4.33
CA GLN A 125 -1.24 6.38 5.22
C GLN A 125 -2.42 7.36 5.35
N PHE A 126 -3.02 7.74 4.21
CA PHE A 126 -4.18 8.62 4.20
C PHE A 126 -5.38 8.02 4.95
N ARG A 127 -5.67 6.72 4.80
CA ARG A 127 -6.78 6.05 5.49
C ARG A 127 -6.57 6.00 7.00
N LEU A 128 -5.36 5.74 7.47
CA LEU A 128 -5.00 5.71 8.90
C LEU A 128 -5.19 7.08 9.56
N GLY A 129 -4.71 8.14 8.93
CA GLY A 129 -5.07 9.51 9.23
C GLY A 129 -4.60 10.08 10.56
N GLN A 130 -3.58 9.50 11.20
CA GLN A 130 -2.91 10.05 12.37
C GLN A 130 -1.86 11.11 11.97
N SER A 131 -1.37 11.91 12.93
CA SER A 131 -0.36 12.94 12.67
C SER A 131 0.92 12.38 12.06
N GLU A 132 1.37 11.20 12.52
CA GLU A 132 2.53 10.52 11.98
C GLU A 132 2.33 10.15 10.50
N ASN A 133 1.10 9.80 10.12
CA ASN A 133 0.80 9.45 8.73
C ASN A 133 0.92 10.68 7.80
N ALA A 134 0.55 11.87 8.27
CA ALA A 134 0.81 13.11 7.53
C ALA A 134 2.31 13.37 7.36
N ALA A 135 3.11 13.15 8.40
CA ALA A 135 4.56 13.32 8.34
C ALA A 135 5.21 12.35 7.33
N TYR A 136 4.78 11.08 7.29
CA TYR A 136 5.24 10.12 6.27
C TYR A 136 4.91 10.56 4.84
N LEU A 137 3.70 11.08 4.60
CA LEU A 137 3.30 11.61 3.30
C LEU A 137 4.16 12.81 2.87
N ILE A 138 4.45 13.72 3.79
CA ILE A 138 5.32 14.88 3.56
C ILE A 138 6.75 14.42 3.25
N SER A 139 7.30 13.50 4.03
CA SER A 139 8.62 12.93 3.80
C SER A 139 8.72 12.30 2.41
N LEU A 140 7.75 11.48 2.01
CA LEU A 140 7.71 10.86 0.68
C LEU A 140 7.61 11.92 -0.43
N ALA A 141 6.82 12.96 -0.26
CA ALA A 141 6.71 14.06 -1.25
C ALA A 141 8.05 14.79 -1.49
N GLN A 142 8.93 14.82 -0.49
CA GLN A 142 10.27 15.40 -0.60
C GLN A 142 11.30 14.46 -1.25
N GLN A 143 11.07 13.14 -1.24
CA GLN A 143 12.04 12.15 -1.73
C GLN A 143 12.19 12.20 -3.25
N LYS A 144 13.36 12.64 -3.72
CA LYS A 144 13.68 12.72 -5.16
C LYS A 144 13.80 11.36 -5.85
N SER A 145 14.02 10.28 -5.09
CA SER A 145 14.06 8.91 -5.59
C SER A 145 12.68 8.32 -5.89
N ALA A 146 11.62 8.88 -5.29
CA ALA A 146 10.24 8.51 -5.62
C ALA A 146 9.81 9.14 -6.95
N SER A 147 8.99 8.43 -7.74
CA SER A 147 8.44 8.97 -8.98
C SER A 147 7.60 10.22 -8.72
N GLU A 148 7.54 11.10 -9.73
CA GLU A 148 6.71 12.31 -9.67
C GLU A 148 5.25 11.96 -9.35
N THR A 149 4.70 10.93 -9.97
CA THR A 149 3.34 10.42 -9.71
C THR A 149 3.09 10.13 -8.24
N VAL A 150 4.03 9.42 -7.60
CA VAL A 150 3.92 9.05 -6.17
C VAL A 150 4.01 10.28 -5.27
N ARG A 151 4.93 11.19 -5.56
CA ARG A 151 5.10 12.44 -4.81
C ARG A 151 3.85 13.33 -4.91
N ILE A 152 3.30 13.49 -6.11
CA ILE A 152 2.04 14.22 -6.33
C ILE A 152 0.88 13.53 -5.61
N ARG A 153 0.82 12.20 -5.61
CA ARG A 153 -0.21 11.46 -4.88
C ARG A 153 -0.15 11.72 -3.37
N ALA A 154 1.05 11.79 -2.79
CA ALA A 154 1.23 12.12 -1.38
C ALA A 154 0.73 13.55 -1.06
N LEU A 155 1.04 14.54 -1.92
CA LEU A 155 0.56 15.92 -1.77
C LEU A 155 -0.97 16.02 -1.95
N LYS A 156 -1.56 15.27 -2.88
CA LYS A 156 -3.02 15.20 -3.03
C LYS A 156 -3.70 14.60 -1.81
N ALA A 157 -3.08 13.61 -1.16
CA ALA A 157 -3.58 13.06 0.09
C ALA A 157 -3.55 14.11 1.22
N LEU A 158 -2.52 14.96 1.27
CA LEU A 158 -2.44 16.09 2.21
C LEU A 158 -3.48 17.17 1.89
N LYS A 159 -3.70 17.50 0.62
CA LYS A 159 -4.77 18.40 0.18
C LYS A 159 -6.14 17.95 0.68
N ASP A 160 -6.43 16.67 0.57
CA ASP A 160 -7.71 16.06 0.96
C ASP A 160 -7.76 15.68 2.44
N TRP A 161 -6.74 16.05 3.23
CA TRP A 161 -6.53 15.57 4.60
C TRP A 161 -7.66 15.91 5.54
N SER A 162 -8.06 17.18 5.60
CA SER A 162 -9.07 17.67 6.55
C SER A 162 -10.49 17.23 6.19
N LYS A 163 -10.79 17.11 4.89
CA LYS A 163 -12.09 16.73 4.36
C LYS A 163 -11.92 15.62 3.32
N PRO A 164 -11.78 14.37 3.77
CA PRO A 164 -11.58 13.24 2.87
C PRO A 164 -12.72 13.10 1.87
N PRO A 165 -12.44 12.80 0.59
CA PRO A 165 -13.45 12.57 -0.42
C PRO A 165 -14.25 11.29 -0.09
N ALA A 166 -15.51 11.24 -0.56
CA ALA A 166 -16.40 10.09 -0.34
C ALA A 166 -15.98 8.83 -1.12
N ARG A 167 -15.00 8.95 -2.00
CA ARG A 167 -14.49 7.86 -2.82
C ARG A 167 -12.99 7.66 -2.60
N ASP A 168 -12.62 6.38 -2.54
CA ASP A 168 -11.23 5.98 -2.47
C ASP A 168 -10.45 6.39 -3.73
N ALA A 169 -9.26 6.95 -3.52
CA ALA A 169 -8.46 7.55 -4.59
C ALA A 169 -7.80 6.51 -5.54
N ILE A 170 -7.76 5.23 -5.15
CA ILE A 170 -7.16 4.15 -5.94
C ILE A 170 -8.23 3.29 -6.58
N THR A 171 -9.23 2.85 -5.82
CA THR A 171 -10.26 1.94 -6.30
C THR A 171 -11.49 2.65 -6.86
N GLY A 172 -11.69 3.93 -6.55
CA GLY A 172 -12.90 4.69 -6.89
C GLY A 172 -14.15 4.26 -6.12
N LEU A 173 -14.05 3.26 -5.27
CA LEU A 173 -15.16 2.76 -4.48
C LEU A 173 -15.55 3.75 -3.38
N ALA A 174 -16.83 3.74 -3.01
CA ALA A 174 -17.31 4.55 -1.89
C ALA A 174 -16.61 4.15 -0.59
N ARG A 175 -16.02 5.14 0.10
CA ARG A 175 -15.36 4.97 1.38
C ARG A 175 -15.43 6.27 2.17
N THR A 176 -16.21 6.26 3.23
CA THR A 176 -16.31 7.42 4.12
C THR A 176 -15.21 7.37 5.16
N LEU A 177 -14.43 8.44 5.23
CA LEU A 177 -13.44 8.67 6.28
C LEU A 177 -13.90 9.88 7.12
N PRO A 178 -13.56 9.94 8.41
CA PRO A 178 -13.92 11.08 9.24
C PRO A 178 -13.15 12.34 8.83
N ASN A 179 -13.73 13.51 9.03
CA ASN A 179 -13.02 14.78 8.96
C ASN A 179 -11.91 14.83 10.03
N ARG A 180 -10.84 15.54 9.73
CA ARG A 180 -9.65 15.61 10.58
C ARG A 180 -9.26 17.06 10.86
N ASP A 181 -8.53 17.27 11.94
CA ASP A 181 -7.91 18.56 12.22
C ASP A 181 -6.86 18.87 11.14
N PRO A 182 -7.01 19.95 10.35
CA PRO A 182 -6.05 20.30 9.32
C PRO A 182 -4.65 20.55 9.87
N ARG A 183 -4.53 21.01 11.13
CA ARG A 183 -3.25 21.30 11.78
C ARG A 183 -2.32 20.09 11.86
N THR A 184 -2.85 18.88 11.92
CA THR A 184 -2.05 17.65 11.95
C THR A 184 -1.21 17.44 10.69
N ALA A 185 -1.63 17.99 9.55
CA ALA A 185 -0.88 18.00 8.29
C ALA A 185 -0.25 19.37 8.01
N ALA A 186 -0.92 20.47 8.36
CA ALA A 186 -0.46 21.83 8.09
C ALA A 186 0.85 22.16 8.82
N VAL A 187 0.95 21.85 10.12
CA VAL A 187 2.13 22.17 10.93
C VAL A 187 3.41 21.52 10.37
N PRO A 188 3.46 20.19 10.11
CA PRO A 188 4.68 19.60 9.55
C PRO A 188 4.92 20.02 8.08
N LEU A 189 3.89 20.27 7.27
CA LEU A 189 4.06 20.73 5.89
C LEU A 189 4.70 22.13 5.84
N LYS A 190 4.29 23.05 6.73
CA LYS A 190 4.85 24.40 6.83
C LYS A 190 6.37 24.38 6.97
N LEU A 191 6.93 23.45 7.73
CA LEU A 191 8.38 23.38 7.99
C LEU A 191 9.21 23.10 6.73
N VAL A 192 8.63 22.48 5.71
CA VAL A 192 9.33 22.06 4.48
C VAL A 192 8.85 22.80 3.24
N LEU A 193 7.80 23.58 3.37
CA LEU A 193 7.10 24.25 2.27
C LEU A 193 8.05 25.08 1.40
N GLY A 194 8.83 25.97 1.99
CA GLY A 194 9.75 26.84 1.25
C GLY A 194 10.80 26.09 0.45
N ASP A 195 11.31 25.00 0.98
CA ASP A 195 12.26 24.15 0.26
C ASP A 195 11.59 23.38 -0.89
N MET A 196 10.37 22.89 -0.69
CA MET A 196 9.62 22.20 -1.73
C MET A 196 9.28 23.13 -2.89
N LEU A 197 8.86 24.35 -2.62
CA LEU A 197 8.51 25.34 -3.64
C LEU A 197 9.73 25.78 -4.48
N ARG A 198 10.91 25.94 -3.84
CA ARG A 198 12.14 26.37 -4.53
C ARG A 198 12.86 25.26 -5.30
N LYS A 199 12.76 24.01 -4.84
CA LYS A 199 13.66 22.92 -5.28
C LYS A 199 12.94 21.78 -6.04
N SER A 200 11.60 21.88 -6.20
CA SER A 200 10.83 20.82 -6.87
C SER A 200 10.46 21.21 -8.31
N PRO A 201 10.22 20.23 -9.18
CA PRO A 201 9.61 20.47 -10.49
C PRO A 201 8.23 21.08 -10.39
N GLU A 202 7.81 21.82 -11.42
CA GLU A 202 6.54 22.54 -11.51
C GLU A 202 5.31 21.70 -11.11
N PRO A 203 5.11 20.44 -11.57
CA PRO A 203 3.92 19.67 -11.18
C PRO A 203 3.85 19.36 -9.68
N ILE A 204 5.00 19.26 -9.01
CA ILE A 204 5.08 19.05 -7.57
C ILE A 204 4.82 20.36 -6.82
N VAL A 205 5.33 21.47 -7.34
CA VAL A 205 5.04 22.81 -6.81
C VAL A 205 3.53 23.07 -6.84
N ASP A 206 2.86 22.81 -7.97
CA ASP A 206 1.41 22.96 -8.09
C ASP A 206 0.64 22.12 -7.08
N ALA A 207 1.01 20.85 -6.92
CA ALA A 207 0.37 19.97 -5.94
C ALA A 207 0.63 20.45 -4.50
N CYS A 208 1.82 21.00 -4.23
CA CYS A 208 2.18 21.56 -2.93
C CYS A 208 1.35 22.81 -2.61
N LEU A 209 1.20 23.71 -3.57
CA LEU A 209 0.35 24.91 -3.45
C LEU A 209 -1.12 24.55 -3.19
N GLN A 210 -1.64 23.55 -3.88
CA GLN A 210 -3.01 23.05 -3.66
C GLN A 210 -3.18 22.49 -2.24
N ALA A 211 -2.20 21.75 -1.72
CA ALA A 211 -2.23 21.24 -0.35
C ALA A 211 -2.16 22.38 0.66
N MET A 212 -1.29 23.39 0.44
CA MET A 212 -1.14 24.59 1.26
C MET A 212 -2.49 25.33 1.37
N LEU A 213 -3.14 25.60 0.24
CA LEU A 213 -4.43 26.31 0.21
C LEU A 213 -5.53 25.54 0.94
N SER A 214 -5.57 24.21 0.76
CA SER A 214 -6.59 23.37 1.40
C SER A 214 -6.41 23.23 2.91
N LEU A 215 -5.17 23.36 3.39
CA LEU A 215 -4.80 23.29 4.81
C LEU A 215 -4.79 24.68 5.49
N ASP A 216 -5.22 25.73 4.77
CA ASP A 216 -5.31 27.12 5.25
C ASP A 216 -3.96 27.73 5.71
N LEU A 217 -2.89 27.40 5.00
CA LEU A 217 -1.55 27.95 5.22
C LEU A 217 -1.33 29.30 4.49
N ARG A 218 -2.38 30.14 4.38
CA ARG A 218 -2.35 31.42 3.63
C ARG A 218 -1.44 32.47 4.24
N GLU A 219 -1.18 32.42 5.55
CA GLU A 219 -0.27 33.33 6.22
C GLU A 219 1.17 33.24 5.67
N GLU A 220 1.48 32.22 4.89
CA GLU A 220 2.75 32.04 4.19
C GLU A 220 2.77 32.68 2.78
N GLU A 221 1.77 33.50 2.41
CA GLU A 221 1.74 34.20 1.11
C GLU A 221 2.95 35.13 0.92
N THR A 222 3.49 35.71 2.00
CA THR A 222 4.73 36.47 1.94
C THR A 222 5.91 35.65 1.43
N MET A 223 5.99 34.37 1.79
CA MET A 223 7.02 33.46 1.29
C MET A 223 6.84 33.15 -0.22
N LEU A 224 5.61 33.22 -0.73
CA LEU A 224 5.33 33.06 -2.17
C LEU A 224 5.75 34.30 -2.97
N LEU A 225 5.57 35.50 -2.40
CA LEU A 225 5.99 36.77 -3.03
C LEU A 225 7.52 36.86 -3.13
N ASP A 226 8.27 36.28 -2.20
CA ASP A 226 9.73 36.23 -2.24
C ASP A 226 10.27 35.20 -3.27
N LEU A 227 9.39 34.37 -3.87
CA LEU A 227 9.72 33.37 -4.89
C LEU A 227 9.43 33.83 -6.32
N LEU A 228 8.72 34.95 -6.49
CA LEU A 228 8.42 35.60 -7.77
C LEU A 228 9.46 36.66 -8.11
#